data_b6962594a17c31252510f27860298ffe
#
_entry.id   b6962594a17c31252510f27860298ffe
#
_cell.length_a   1.000
_cell.length_b   1.000
_cell.length_c   1.000
_cell.angle_alpha   90.00
_cell.angle_beta   90.00
_cell.angle_gamma   90.00
#
_symmetry.space_group_name_H-M   'P 1'
#
loop_
_entity.id
_entity.type
_entity.pdbx_description
1 polymer ?
#
loop_
_entity_poly.entity_id
_entity_poly.type
_entity_poly.pdbx_seq_one_letter_code
_entity_poly.pdbx_strand_id
1 'polypeptide(L)'
;MIDRRGLLAGLATTAALAACGRGGSANTDVLRVGSQKGGTKSLMLASGALDGVSYEVEWSEFPAAQNLLEALGSSAVDLGLVGDAPFQFAYQAGSPIKAVSAQRTQSRIDGALSILVPARSPVRDGKGLKGKRIATTRGSVGHYLVLRSLMASGYGPGDVELAFLSPSDSRAALQTGAVDAWSTWMPYVAAAQAEGDRIVVDGRDFVQGYGFDVAPESAIERKRAQLSDFLAREAKALQWARNHVDQYGAVLARETGLPPDIARATAEKNVRLRVPIDASVISDQQVVLDTFRRFGEVKTVRPIDKAFADHI
;
A
#
# COMPACT_ATOMS: atom_id res chain seq x y z
N MET A 1 3.26 -26.32 76.29
CA MET A 1 2.71 -27.65 76.63
C MET A 1 1.92 -28.07 75.37
N ILE A 2 2.50 -28.90 74.51
CA ILE A 2 2.17 -30.32 74.34
C ILE A 2 0.72 -30.44 73.78
N ASP A 3 0.41 -30.96 72.62
CA ASP A 3 0.78 -32.33 72.23
C ASP A 3 0.68 -32.57 70.73
N ARG A 4 1.45 -33.48 70.34
CA ARG A 4 1.63 -34.18 69.09
C ARG A 4 0.58 -35.27 68.86
N ARG A 5 0.32 -35.62 67.65
CA ARG A 5 -0.06 -36.95 67.09
C ARG A 5 -1.49 -37.08 66.57
N GLY A 6 -1.46 -37.50 65.34
CA GLY A 6 -2.52 -38.21 64.61
C GLY A 6 -2.46 -37.89 63.14
N LEU A 7 -1.61 -38.38 62.41
CA LEU A 7 -1.40 -39.59 61.62
C LEU A 7 -2.54 -39.93 60.67
N LEU A 8 -2.18 -39.83 59.38
CA LEU A 8 -2.51 -40.71 58.24
C LEU A 8 -3.99 -40.89 57.84
N ALA A 9 -4.31 -40.39 56.67
CA ALA A 9 -4.80 -41.23 55.58
C ALA A 9 -4.78 -40.42 54.27
N GLY A 10 -4.07 -40.95 53.32
CA GLY A 10 -3.89 -40.43 52.00
C GLY A 10 -5.08 -40.60 51.09
N LEU A 11 -5.17 -39.71 50.14
CA LEU A 11 -5.73 -40.01 48.82
C LEU A 11 -4.94 -39.14 47.81
N ALA A 12 -4.10 -39.77 47.10
CA ALA A 12 -3.41 -39.24 45.91
C ALA A 12 -4.48 -39.13 44.83
N THR A 13 -4.97 -37.91 44.55
CA THR A 13 -5.67 -37.60 43.33
C THR A 13 -4.70 -36.93 42.40
N THR A 14 -4.10 -37.73 41.52
CA THR A 14 -3.39 -37.29 40.33
C THR A 14 -4.38 -36.55 39.43
N ALA A 15 -4.44 -35.24 39.55
CA ALA A 15 -5.07 -34.39 38.54
C ALA A 15 -4.12 -34.40 37.31
N ALA A 16 -4.45 -35.25 36.34
CA ALA A 16 -3.88 -35.14 35.01
C ALA A 16 -4.27 -33.77 34.41
N LEU A 17 -3.38 -32.81 34.45
CA LEU A 17 -3.44 -31.61 33.63
C LEU A 17 -3.29 -32.06 32.19
N ALA A 18 -4.43 -32.36 31.55
CA ALA A 18 -4.54 -32.38 30.11
C ALA A 18 -4.26 -30.95 29.64
N ALA A 19 -3.02 -30.67 29.31
CA ALA A 19 -2.63 -29.52 28.53
C ALA A 19 -3.27 -29.71 27.15
N CYS A 20 -4.53 -29.25 27.00
CA CYS A 20 -5.10 -28.97 25.70
C CYS A 20 -4.25 -27.86 25.10
N GLY A 21 -3.22 -28.24 24.37
CA GLY A 21 -2.62 -27.40 23.37
C GLY A 21 -3.72 -26.98 22.40
N ARG A 22 -4.38 -25.85 22.68
CA ARG A 22 -5.10 -25.11 21.68
C ARG A 22 -4.07 -24.56 20.72
N GLY A 23 -3.65 -25.40 19.78
CA GLY A 23 -3.20 -24.91 18.51
C GLY A 23 -4.36 -24.07 18.00
N GLY A 24 -4.21 -22.75 18.05
CA GLY A 24 -5.22 -21.85 17.52
C GLY A 24 -5.45 -22.23 16.07
N SER A 25 -6.54 -22.90 15.78
CA SER A 25 -7.10 -23.03 14.45
C SER A 25 -7.23 -21.57 13.97
N ALA A 26 -6.38 -21.18 13.03
CA ALA A 26 -6.54 -19.87 12.40
C ALA A 26 -7.99 -19.84 11.89
N ASN A 27 -8.78 -18.85 12.37
CA ASN A 27 -10.17 -18.71 11.94
C ASN A 27 -10.14 -18.40 10.44
N THR A 28 -10.37 -19.45 9.64
CA THR A 28 -10.38 -19.33 8.16
C THR A 28 -11.65 -18.65 7.67
N ASP A 29 -12.65 -18.47 8.54
CA ASP A 29 -13.91 -17.82 8.18
C ASP A 29 -13.82 -16.30 8.14
N VAL A 30 -12.68 -15.72 8.54
CA VAL A 30 -12.41 -14.27 8.51
C VAL A 30 -11.25 -13.98 7.57
N LEU A 31 -11.46 -13.07 6.61
CA LEU A 31 -10.41 -12.48 5.78
C LEU A 31 -10.11 -11.06 6.25
N ARG A 32 -8.91 -10.82 6.78
CA ARG A 32 -8.47 -9.50 7.25
C ARG A 32 -7.85 -8.74 6.08
N VAL A 33 -8.50 -7.67 5.64
CA VAL A 33 -8.08 -6.90 4.48
C VAL A 33 -7.61 -5.52 4.90
N GLY A 34 -6.38 -5.21 4.55
CA GLY A 34 -5.82 -3.87 4.71
C GLY A 34 -6.14 -2.99 3.51
N SER A 35 -6.62 -1.78 3.77
CA SER A 35 -6.92 -0.78 2.74
C SER A 35 -6.20 0.53 3.03
N GLN A 36 -5.60 1.12 2.02
CA GLN A 36 -5.17 2.52 2.12
C GLN A 36 -6.39 3.44 2.05
N LYS A 37 -6.29 4.62 2.62
CA LYS A 37 -7.36 5.61 2.64
C LYS A 37 -7.89 5.86 1.22
N GLY A 38 -9.20 5.61 1.01
CA GLY A 38 -9.84 5.75 -0.30
C GLY A 38 -9.49 4.66 -1.33
N GLY A 39 -8.92 3.53 -0.87
CA GLY A 39 -8.54 2.39 -1.70
C GLY A 39 -9.60 1.30 -1.80
N THR A 40 -9.15 0.04 -1.70
CA THR A 40 -9.96 -1.17 -1.95
C THR A 40 -11.26 -1.22 -1.15
N LYS A 41 -11.26 -0.82 0.15
CA LYS A 41 -12.48 -0.82 0.97
C LYS A 41 -13.59 0.02 0.34
N SER A 42 -13.31 1.28 -0.01
CA SER A 42 -14.29 2.17 -0.63
C SER A 42 -14.82 1.64 -1.96
N LEU A 43 -13.97 1.01 -2.76
CA LEU A 43 -14.34 0.36 -4.02
C LEU A 43 -15.30 -0.81 -3.79
N MET A 44 -14.95 -1.72 -2.89
CA MET A 44 -15.75 -2.92 -2.61
C MET A 44 -17.11 -2.57 -2.02
N LEU A 45 -17.17 -1.56 -1.14
CA LEU A 45 -18.43 -1.06 -0.58
C LEU A 45 -19.29 -0.35 -1.65
N ALA A 46 -18.69 0.45 -2.52
CA ALA A 46 -19.41 1.19 -3.55
C ALA A 46 -20.04 0.27 -4.59
N SER A 47 -19.36 -0.82 -4.95
CA SER A 47 -19.81 -1.77 -5.96
C SER A 47 -20.77 -2.84 -5.44
N GLY A 48 -20.92 -3.00 -4.11
CA GLY A 48 -21.66 -4.12 -3.52
C GLY A 48 -21.00 -5.48 -3.78
N ALA A 49 -19.72 -5.51 -4.16
CA ALA A 49 -19.04 -6.73 -4.60
C ALA A 49 -18.93 -7.81 -3.50
N LEU A 50 -19.11 -7.43 -2.23
CA LEU A 50 -19.09 -8.35 -1.09
C LEU A 50 -20.45 -8.94 -0.74
N ASP A 51 -21.53 -8.58 -1.47
CA ASP A 51 -22.84 -9.13 -1.21
C ASP A 51 -22.83 -10.66 -1.43
N GLY A 52 -23.35 -11.40 -0.44
CA GLY A 52 -23.40 -12.85 -0.47
C GLY A 52 -22.05 -13.57 -0.32
N VAL A 53 -21.00 -12.89 0.18
CA VAL A 53 -19.75 -13.54 0.54
C VAL A 53 -19.99 -14.51 1.71
N SER A 54 -19.32 -15.68 1.69
CA SER A 54 -19.54 -16.75 2.68
C SER A 54 -18.59 -16.69 3.89
N TYR A 55 -17.71 -15.70 3.94
CA TYR A 55 -16.75 -15.45 5.03
C TYR A 55 -16.86 -13.99 5.48
N GLU A 56 -16.39 -13.69 6.68
CA GLU A 56 -16.33 -12.33 7.20
C GLU A 56 -15.14 -11.58 6.59
N VAL A 57 -15.33 -10.31 6.23
CA VAL A 57 -14.26 -9.41 5.80
C VAL A 57 -14.04 -8.35 6.86
N GLU A 58 -12.89 -8.43 7.55
CA GLU A 58 -12.45 -7.41 8.51
C GLU A 58 -11.54 -6.39 7.84
N TRP A 59 -11.89 -5.11 7.97
CA TRP A 59 -11.13 -4.03 7.37
C TRP A 59 -10.21 -3.33 8.37
N SER A 60 -8.96 -3.12 7.95
CA SER A 60 -8.01 -2.22 8.62
C SER A 60 -7.55 -1.13 7.65
N GLU A 61 -7.59 0.15 8.08
CA GLU A 61 -7.22 1.27 7.22
C GLU A 61 -5.84 1.82 7.57
N PHE A 62 -5.07 2.14 6.55
CA PHE A 62 -3.69 2.59 6.65
C PHE A 62 -3.47 3.92 5.90
N PRO A 63 -2.66 4.85 6.46
CA PRO A 63 -2.38 6.14 5.81
C PRO A 63 -1.48 6.01 4.59
N ALA A 64 -0.65 4.97 4.53
CA ALA A 64 0.31 4.73 3.46
C ALA A 64 0.62 3.23 3.29
N ALA A 65 1.17 2.88 2.12
CA ALA A 65 1.54 1.50 1.79
C ALA A 65 2.56 0.89 2.76
N GLN A 66 3.47 1.70 3.33
CA GLN A 66 4.49 1.22 4.27
C GLN A 66 3.87 0.60 5.51
N ASN A 67 2.89 1.29 6.13
CA ASN A 67 2.17 0.77 7.30
C ASN A 67 1.38 -0.50 6.97
N LEU A 68 0.76 -0.56 5.77
CA LEU A 68 0.07 -1.75 5.30
C LEU A 68 1.05 -2.91 5.07
N LEU A 69 2.22 -2.65 4.48
CA LEU A 69 3.24 -3.67 4.23
C LEU A 69 3.87 -4.21 5.52
N GLU A 70 4.02 -3.39 6.56
CA GLU A 70 4.41 -3.85 7.90
C GLU A 70 3.36 -4.78 8.50
N ALA A 71 2.06 -4.44 8.38
CA ALA A 71 0.95 -5.28 8.84
C ALA A 71 0.86 -6.60 8.06
N LEU A 72 1.10 -6.59 6.74
CA LEU A 72 1.20 -7.80 5.91
C LEU A 72 2.41 -8.65 6.33
N GLY A 73 3.59 -8.04 6.45
CA GLY A 73 4.82 -8.73 6.83
C GLY A 73 4.74 -9.40 8.20
N SER A 74 3.98 -8.83 9.15
CA SER A 74 3.71 -9.41 10.46
C SER A 74 2.50 -10.35 10.49
N SER A 75 1.81 -10.56 9.35
CA SER A 75 0.56 -11.32 9.23
C SER A 75 -0.58 -10.76 10.10
N ALA A 76 -0.57 -9.46 10.43
CA ALA A 76 -1.68 -8.78 11.09
C ALA A 76 -2.89 -8.62 10.15
N VAL A 77 -2.66 -8.51 8.85
CA VAL A 77 -3.67 -8.58 7.78
C VAL A 77 -3.29 -9.66 6.76
N ASP A 78 -4.27 -10.15 6.02
CA ASP A 78 -4.13 -11.29 5.10
C ASP A 78 -3.98 -10.86 3.64
N LEU A 79 -4.48 -9.67 3.29
CA LEU A 79 -4.46 -9.12 1.94
C LEU A 79 -4.43 -7.59 1.98
N GLY A 80 -3.82 -6.97 0.99
CA GLY A 80 -3.88 -5.52 0.79
C GLY A 80 -3.26 -5.06 -0.51
N LEU A 81 -3.87 -4.02 -1.11
CA LEU A 81 -3.38 -3.41 -2.34
C LEU A 81 -2.32 -2.36 -2.04
N VAL A 82 -1.17 -2.48 -2.69
CA VAL A 82 -0.08 -1.48 -2.62
C VAL A 82 0.47 -1.19 -4.02
N GLY A 83 1.14 -0.05 -4.19
CA GLY A 83 1.86 0.26 -5.43
C GLY A 83 3.08 -0.64 -5.64
N ASP A 84 3.57 -0.71 -6.86
CA ASP A 84 4.72 -1.52 -7.26
C ASP A 84 6.01 -1.15 -6.52
N ALA A 85 6.35 0.13 -6.45
CA ALA A 85 7.57 0.58 -5.78
C ALA A 85 7.61 0.22 -4.28
N PRO A 86 6.58 0.49 -3.45
CA PRO A 86 6.60 0.07 -2.05
C PRO A 86 6.59 -1.46 -1.89
N PHE A 87 5.91 -2.20 -2.77
CA PHE A 87 5.97 -3.67 -2.75
C PHE A 87 7.40 -4.16 -2.95
N GLN A 88 8.08 -3.71 -4.01
CA GLN A 88 9.46 -4.09 -4.29
C GLN A 88 10.39 -3.69 -3.13
N PHE A 89 10.22 -2.49 -2.59
CA PHE A 89 11.04 -2.02 -1.49
C PHE A 89 10.93 -2.93 -0.25
N ALA A 90 9.69 -3.30 0.15
CA ALA A 90 9.45 -4.19 1.28
C ALA A 90 9.91 -5.64 1.00
N TYR A 91 9.64 -6.16 -0.21
CA TYR A 91 10.08 -7.50 -0.61
C TYR A 91 11.61 -7.60 -0.57
N GLN A 92 12.33 -6.65 -1.13
CA GLN A 92 13.79 -6.62 -1.13
C GLN A 92 14.38 -6.45 0.28
N ALA A 93 13.63 -5.80 1.19
CA ALA A 93 14.00 -5.72 2.61
C ALA A 93 13.79 -7.04 3.39
N GLY A 94 13.28 -8.09 2.75
CA GLY A 94 13.12 -9.41 3.36
C GLY A 94 11.73 -9.73 3.89
N SER A 95 10.72 -8.86 3.66
CA SER A 95 9.35 -9.14 4.09
C SER A 95 8.81 -10.45 3.49
N PRO A 96 8.14 -11.34 4.28
CA PRO A 96 7.63 -12.63 3.83
C PRO A 96 6.26 -12.49 3.12
N ILE A 97 6.25 -11.68 2.07
CA ILE A 97 5.05 -11.31 1.30
C ILE A 97 5.23 -11.65 -0.17
N LYS A 98 4.11 -11.90 -0.85
CA LYS A 98 4.05 -12.10 -2.31
C LYS A 98 2.90 -11.32 -2.91
N ALA A 99 3.08 -10.85 -4.15
CA ALA A 99 1.99 -10.36 -4.97
C ALA A 99 1.16 -11.54 -5.49
N VAL A 100 -0.13 -11.49 -5.23
CA VAL A 100 -1.10 -12.53 -5.61
C VAL A 100 -2.00 -12.11 -6.78
N SER A 101 -1.99 -10.81 -7.10
CA SER A 101 -2.73 -10.21 -8.22
C SER A 101 -2.05 -8.92 -8.63
N ALA A 102 -2.21 -8.55 -9.89
CA ALA A 102 -1.74 -7.28 -10.42
C ALA A 102 -2.90 -6.47 -11.00
N GLN A 103 -2.87 -5.17 -10.75
CA GLN A 103 -3.79 -4.18 -11.29
C GLN A 103 -2.97 -3.09 -12.00
N ARG A 104 -3.53 -2.49 -13.02
CA ARG A 104 -2.90 -1.36 -13.72
C ARG A 104 -3.92 -0.27 -14.00
N THR A 105 -3.53 1.00 -13.90
CA THR A 105 -4.34 2.11 -14.39
C THR A 105 -4.56 1.97 -15.89
N GLN A 106 -5.79 2.23 -16.36
CA GLN A 106 -6.14 2.09 -17.78
C GLN A 106 -5.42 3.09 -18.68
N SER A 107 -5.19 4.28 -18.16
CA SER A 107 -4.46 5.34 -18.84
C SER A 107 -3.42 5.91 -17.87
N ARG A 108 -2.39 6.52 -18.42
CA ARG A 108 -1.47 7.35 -17.63
C ARG A 108 -2.23 8.57 -17.15
N ILE A 109 -2.88 8.48 -15.98
CA ILE A 109 -3.78 9.52 -15.48
C ILE A 109 -2.97 10.67 -14.91
N ASP A 110 -3.18 11.86 -15.44
CA ASP A 110 -2.56 13.11 -15.01
C ASP A 110 -2.78 13.36 -13.52
N GLY A 111 -1.72 13.71 -12.81
CA GLY A 111 -1.78 14.13 -11.42
C GLY A 111 -2.17 13.04 -10.42
N ALA A 112 -2.16 11.75 -10.78
CA ALA A 112 -2.42 10.68 -9.81
C ALA A 112 -1.27 10.48 -8.83
N LEU A 113 -0.05 10.74 -9.28
CA LEU A 113 1.21 10.71 -8.54
C LEU A 113 2.05 11.90 -9.03
N SER A 114 2.49 12.78 -8.15
CA SER A 114 3.12 14.04 -8.57
C SER A 114 4.13 14.56 -7.55
N ILE A 115 5.07 15.38 -8.05
CA ILE A 115 5.86 16.28 -7.20
C ILE A 115 5.21 17.66 -7.26
N LEU A 116 4.83 18.18 -6.11
CA LEU A 116 4.18 19.47 -5.94
C LEU A 116 5.11 20.46 -5.27
N VAL A 117 4.89 21.73 -5.56
CA VAL A 117 5.57 22.87 -4.91
C VAL A 117 4.53 23.94 -4.57
N PRO A 118 4.79 24.82 -3.58
CA PRO A 118 3.91 25.94 -3.29
C PRO A 118 3.67 26.83 -4.53
N ALA A 119 2.49 27.46 -4.64
CA ALA A 119 2.11 28.31 -5.77
C ALA A 119 3.18 29.32 -6.20
N ARG A 120 3.85 29.94 -5.23
CA ARG A 120 4.87 30.96 -5.45
C ARG A 120 6.30 30.41 -5.66
N SER A 121 6.50 29.10 -5.65
CA SER A 121 7.80 28.49 -5.86
C SER A 121 8.38 28.87 -7.23
N PRO A 122 9.69 29.16 -7.32
CA PRO A 122 10.36 29.39 -8.60
C PRO A 122 10.58 28.11 -9.40
N VAL A 123 10.46 26.94 -8.79
CA VAL A 123 10.60 25.62 -9.44
C VAL A 123 9.49 25.46 -10.47
N ARG A 124 9.85 25.07 -11.70
CA ARG A 124 8.90 24.89 -12.82
C ARG A 124 8.80 23.46 -13.33
N ASP A 125 9.88 22.69 -13.16
CA ASP A 125 10.04 21.33 -13.67
C ASP A 125 11.01 20.52 -12.81
N GLY A 126 11.30 19.28 -13.22
CA GLY A 126 12.21 18.38 -12.53
C GLY A 126 13.65 18.89 -12.44
N LYS A 127 14.10 19.72 -13.41
CA LYS A 127 15.45 20.31 -13.36
C LYS A 127 15.58 21.34 -12.24
N GLY A 128 14.51 22.07 -11.98
CA GLY A 128 14.46 23.05 -10.89
C GLY A 128 14.50 22.45 -9.49
N LEU A 129 14.43 21.11 -9.37
CA LEU A 129 14.54 20.42 -8.08
C LEU A 129 15.98 20.28 -7.56
N LYS A 130 17.00 20.60 -8.38
CA LYS A 130 18.40 20.55 -7.92
C LYS A 130 18.63 21.45 -6.70
N GLY A 131 19.29 20.90 -5.68
CA GLY A 131 19.56 21.59 -4.42
C GLY A 131 18.33 21.79 -3.52
N LYS A 132 17.18 21.20 -3.87
CA LYS A 132 15.93 21.34 -3.12
C LYS A 132 15.78 20.25 -2.08
N ARG A 133 15.06 20.57 -1.01
CA ARG A 133 14.62 19.64 0.02
C ARG A 133 13.23 19.13 -0.34
N ILE A 134 13.11 17.82 -0.57
CA ILE A 134 11.88 17.17 -1.07
C ILE A 134 11.35 16.21 -0.01
N ALA A 135 10.11 16.44 0.45
CA ALA A 135 9.41 15.51 1.33
C ALA A 135 8.82 14.35 0.54
N THR A 136 8.93 13.15 1.07
CA THR A 136 8.25 11.94 0.60
C THR A 136 8.31 10.85 1.66
N THR A 137 7.55 9.76 1.51
CA THR A 137 7.65 8.60 2.40
C THR A 137 8.68 7.60 1.83
N ARG A 138 9.64 7.15 2.64
CA ARG A 138 10.69 6.23 2.21
C ARG A 138 10.09 4.95 1.60
N GLY A 139 10.64 4.51 0.46
CA GLY A 139 10.17 3.31 -0.26
C GLY A 139 8.78 3.45 -0.90
N SER A 140 8.16 4.65 -0.90
CA SER A 140 6.86 4.87 -1.53
C SER A 140 6.95 5.05 -3.04
N VAL A 141 5.79 5.05 -3.71
CA VAL A 141 5.70 5.47 -5.13
C VAL A 141 6.14 6.91 -5.32
N GLY A 142 5.94 7.80 -4.32
CA GLY A 142 6.43 9.17 -4.32
C GLY A 142 7.96 9.22 -4.25
N HIS A 143 8.59 8.40 -3.41
CA HIS A 143 10.06 8.27 -3.39
C HIS A 143 10.59 7.80 -4.76
N TYR A 144 10.00 6.76 -5.33
CA TYR A 144 10.35 6.27 -6.65
C TYR A 144 10.22 7.34 -7.73
N LEU A 145 9.14 8.15 -7.70
CA LEU A 145 8.96 9.26 -8.64
C LEU A 145 10.09 10.29 -8.54
N VAL A 146 10.53 10.66 -7.31
CA VAL A 146 11.67 11.57 -7.16
C VAL A 146 12.91 10.99 -7.83
N LEU A 147 13.25 9.72 -7.55
CA LEU A 147 14.43 9.09 -8.13
C LEU A 147 14.37 9.04 -9.66
N ARG A 148 13.20 8.71 -10.25
CA ARG A 148 13.00 8.69 -11.70
C ARG A 148 13.12 10.08 -12.32
N SER A 149 12.56 11.10 -11.67
CA SER A 149 12.66 12.49 -12.11
C SER A 149 14.11 13.00 -12.10
N LEU A 150 14.87 12.65 -11.04
CA LEU A 150 16.30 12.98 -10.95
C LEU A 150 17.09 12.33 -12.08
N MET A 151 16.86 11.03 -12.34
CA MET A 151 17.52 10.32 -13.45
C MET A 151 17.23 10.98 -14.81
N ALA A 152 15.98 11.35 -15.07
CA ALA A 152 15.56 12.01 -16.30
C ALA A 152 16.18 13.42 -16.46
N SER A 153 16.50 14.06 -15.34
CA SER A 153 17.16 15.37 -15.29
C SER A 153 18.69 15.30 -15.34
N GLY A 154 19.27 14.08 -15.36
CA GLY A 154 20.72 13.86 -15.31
C GLY A 154 21.32 14.01 -13.91
N TYR A 155 20.51 13.95 -12.87
CA TYR A 155 20.91 14.10 -11.46
C TYR A 155 21.09 12.74 -10.78
N GLY A 156 21.83 12.74 -9.68
CA GLY A 156 22.08 11.56 -8.84
C GLY A 156 21.78 11.77 -7.36
N PRO A 157 22.18 10.80 -6.53
CA PRO A 157 22.10 10.93 -5.08
C PRO A 157 22.92 12.16 -4.64
N GLY A 158 22.34 13.00 -3.78
CA GLY A 158 23.01 14.20 -3.30
C GLY A 158 22.73 15.47 -4.10
N ASP A 159 22.12 15.39 -5.28
CA ASP A 159 21.64 16.59 -5.99
C ASP A 159 20.36 17.19 -5.37
N VAL A 160 19.71 16.46 -4.47
CA VAL A 160 18.57 16.90 -3.65
C VAL A 160 18.73 16.40 -2.20
N GLU A 161 18.04 17.03 -1.26
CA GLU A 161 17.87 16.50 0.10
C GLU A 161 16.51 15.82 0.23
N LEU A 162 16.48 14.52 0.59
CA LEU A 162 15.23 13.80 0.83
C LEU A 162 14.85 13.87 2.31
N ALA A 163 13.67 14.44 2.59
CA ALA A 163 13.03 14.41 3.91
C ALA A 163 11.99 13.29 3.95
N PHE A 164 12.31 12.20 4.65
CA PHE A 164 11.39 11.07 4.77
C PHE A 164 10.38 11.30 5.90
N LEU A 165 9.17 11.64 5.51
CA LEU A 165 8.06 12.02 6.39
C LEU A 165 6.79 11.24 6.06
N SER A 166 5.84 11.20 7.00
CA SER A 166 4.48 10.75 6.73
C SER A 166 3.77 11.72 5.75
N PRO A 167 2.68 11.32 5.07
CA PRO A 167 1.94 12.24 4.20
C PRO A 167 1.44 13.50 4.92
N SER A 168 0.96 13.38 6.16
CA SER A 168 0.50 14.52 6.97
C SER A 168 1.63 15.47 7.34
N ASP A 169 2.78 14.91 7.77
CA ASP A 169 3.95 15.73 8.15
C ASP A 169 4.58 16.37 6.92
N SER A 170 4.59 15.67 5.77
CA SER A 170 5.08 16.23 4.50
C SER A 170 4.26 17.44 4.06
N ARG A 171 2.91 17.36 4.21
CA ARG A 171 2.01 18.49 3.92
C ARG A 171 2.32 19.67 4.83
N ALA A 172 2.42 19.44 6.14
CA ALA A 172 2.76 20.49 7.10
C ALA A 172 4.14 21.11 6.81
N ALA A 173 5.14 20.29 6.47
CA ALA A 173 6.48 20.75 6.11
C ALA A 173 6.47 21.63 4.84
N LEU A 174 5.66 21.28 3.83
CA LEU A 174 5.51 22.10 2.63
C LEU A 174 4.84 23.44 2.93
N GLN A 175 3.77 23.44 3.71
CA GLN A 175 3.03 24.65 4.10
C GLN A 175 3.88 25.63 4.92
N THR A 176 4.75 25.12 5.80
CA THR A 176 5.65 25.94 6.62
C THR A 176 6.94 26.35 5.91
N GLY A 177 7.19 25.82 4.71
CA GLY A 177 8.45 26.05 3.98
C GLY A 177 9.66 25.29 4.54
N ALA A 178 9.43 24.30 5.42
CA ALA A 178 10.49 23.41 5.91
C ALA A 178 11.02 22.47 4.82
N VAL A 179 10.25 22.27 3.74
CA VAL A 179 10.65 21.62 2.49
C VAL A 179 10.23 22.46 1.29
N ASP A 180 10.94 22.33 0.17
CA ASP A 180 10.68 23.06 -1.07
C ASP A 180 9.62 22.38 -1.95
N ALA A 181 9.51 21.05 -1.84
CA ALA A 181 8.65 20.22 -2.67
C ALA A 181 8.13 18.99 -1.90
N TRP A 182 7.03 18.44 -2.37
CA TRP A 182 6.43 17.21 -1.84
C TRP A 182 6.07 16.24 -2.95
N SER A 183 6.61 15.04 -2.89
CA SER A 183 6.24 13.94 -3.80
C SER A 183 5.22 13.04 -3.14
N THR A 184 4.01 12.95 -3.73
CA THR A 184 2.86 12.27 -3.14
C THR A 184 1.89 11.78 -4.21
N TRP A 185 0.80 11.14 -3.77
CA TRP A 185 -0.21 10.48 -4.60
C TRP A 185 -1.63 10.85 -4.16
N MET A 186 -2.65 10.42 -4.92
CA MET A 186 -4.05 10.64 -4.55
C MET A 186 -4.41 9.94 -3.23
N PRO A 187 -5.22 10.54 -2.36
CA PRO A 187 -5.92 11.81 -2.53
C PRO A 187 -5.09 13.06 -2.18
N TYR A 188 -3.88 12.91 -1.69
CA TYR A 188 -3.05 14.01 -1.19
C TYR A 188 -2.69 15.03 -2.27
N VAL A 189 -2.47 14.59 -3.52
CA VAL A 189 -2.24 15.50 -4.66
C VAL A 189 -3.42 16.42 -4.85
N ALA A 190 -4.66 15.89 -4.89
CA ALA A 190 -5.84 16.73 -5.08
C ALA A 190 -6.07 17.70 -3.91
N ALA A 191 -5.81 17.26 -2.68
CA ALA A 191 -5.89 18.13 -1.50
C ALA A 191 -4.88 19.29 -1.55
N ALA A 192 -3.63 19.01 -1.93
CA ALA A 192 -2.60 20.03 -2.08
C ALA A 192 -2.91 21.02 -3.20
N GLN A 193 -3.41 20.52 -4.34
CA GLN A 193 -3.85 21.41 -5.44
C GLN A 193 -5.03 22.31 -5.05
N ALA A 194 -5.98 21.82 -4.26
CA ALA A 194 -7.09 22.63 -3.74
C ALA A 194 -6.60 23.74 -2.79
N GLU A 195 -5.42 23.58 -2.18
CA GLU A 195 -4.73 24.60 -1.37
C GLU A 195 -3.84 25.55 -2.19
N GLY A 196 -3.77 25.33 -3.50
CA GLY A 196 -3.03 26.17 -4.44
C GLY A 196 -1.64 25.68 -4.81
N ASP A 197 -1.22 24.50 -4.34
CA ASP A 197 0.05 23.90 -4.74
C ASP A 197 0.05 23.49 -6.21
N ARG A 198 1.23 23.54 -6.85
CA ARG A 198 1.39 23.27 -8.28
C ARG A 198 2.17 21.98 -8.51
N ILE A 199 1.72 21.18 -9.47
CA ILE A 199 2.50 20.06 -10.00
C ILE A 199 3.66 20.59 -10.85
N VAL A 200 4.87 20.10 -10.58
CA VAL A 200 6.09 20.37 -11.36
C VAL A 200 6.65 19.11 -12.02
N VAL A 201 6.29 17.93 -11.50
CA VAL A 201 6.58 16.63 -12.14
C VAL A 201 5.34 15.76 -12.04
N ASP A 202 4.87 15.25 -13.16
CA ASP A 202 3.76 14.31 -13.23
C ASP A 202 4.29 12.88 -13.36
N GLY A 203 3.80 11.99 -12.51
CA GLY A 203 4.23 10.59 -12.45
C GLY A 203 3.89 9.78 -13.70
N ARG A 204 2.90 10.20 -14.51
CA ARG A 204 2.51 9.52 -15.75
C ARG A 204 3.67 9.27 -16.72
N ASP A 205 4.70 10.13 -16.68
CA ASP A 205 5.85 10.03 -17.58
C ASP A 205 6.93 9.08 -17.04
N PHE A 206 6.83 8.66 -15.79
CA PHE A 206 7.88 7.96 -15.06
C PHE A 206 7.48 6.60 -14.51
N VAL A 207 6.17 6.34 -14.30
CA VAL A 207 5.68 5.14 -13.64
C VAL A 207 4.67 4.40 -14.50
N GLN A 208 4.65 3.06 -14.40
CA GLN A 208 3.73 2.21 -15.16
C GLN A 208 2.33 2.13 -14.55
N GLY A 209 2.16 2.58 -13.29
CA GLY A 209 0.88 2.59 -12.60
C GLY A 209 0.39 1.23 -12.13
N TYR A 210 1.31 0.30 -11.87
CA TYR A 210 0.94 -0.99 -11.27
C TYR A 210 0.55 -0.83 -9.80
N GLY A 211 -0.44 -1.62 -9.41
CA GLY A 211 -0.74 -1.99 -8.03
C GLY A 211 -0.72 -3.50 -7.91
N PHE A 212 -0.28 -3.99 -6.77
CA PHE A 212 -0.28 -5.41 -6.45
C PHE A 212 -1.16 -5.66 -5.24
N ASP A 213 -2.04 -6.66 -5.35
CA ASP A 213 -2.65 -7.26 -4.19
C ASP A 213 -1.61 -8.17 -3.58
N VAL A 214 -1.24 -7.89 -2.35
CA VAL A 214 -0.13 -8.53 -1.64
C VAL A 214 -0.69 -9.29 -0.44
N ALA A 215 -0.19 -10.51 -0.26
CA ALA A 215 -0.53 -11.36 0.88
C ALA A 215 0.75 -11.92 1.52
N PRO A 216 0.77 -12.13 2.85
CA PRO A 216 1.82 -12.91 3.50
C PRO A 216 1.75 -14.38 3.06
N GLU A 217 2.89 -15.04 2.95
CA GLU A 217 2.99 -16.44 2.54
C GLU A 217 2.07 -17.33 3.38
N SER A 218 1.97 -17.05 4.68
CA SER A 218 1.09 -17.76 5.61
C SER A 218 -0.40 -17.63 5.29
N ALA A 219 -0.86 -16.49 4.74
CA ALA A 219 -2.25 -16.33 4.31
C ALA A 219 -2.50 -17.05 2.98
N ILE A 220 -1.54 -17.03 2.05
CA ILE A 220 -1.62 -17.76 0.78
C ILE A 220 -1.81 -19.26 1.04
N GLU A 221 -1.12 -19.81 2.02
CA GLU A 221 -1.25 -21.22 2.38
C GLU A 221 -2.60 -21.56 3.04
N ARG A 222 -3.05 -20.72 3.98
CA ARG A 222 -4.21 -21.05 4.82
C ARG A 222 -5.55 -20.55 4.32
N LYS A 223 -5.57 -19.48 3.50
CA LYS A 223 -6.79 -18.77 3.08
C LYS A 223 -6.92 -18.64 1.56
N ARG A 224 -6.33 -19.56 0.82
CA ARG A 224 -6.30 -19.52 -0.65
C ARG A 224 -7.70 -19.35 -1.27
N ALA A 225 -8.70 -20.04 -0.74
CA ALA A 225 -10.08 -19.97 -1.26
C ALA A 225 -10.69 -18.59 -1.06
N GLN A 226 -10.55 -18.01 0.13
CA GLN A 226 -11.05 -16.66 0.45
C GLN A 226 -10.32 -15.59 -0.36
N LEU A 227 -8.98 -15.71 -0.49
CA LEU A 227 -8.17 -14.81 -1.31
C LEU A 227 -8.63 -14.85 -2.78
N SER A 228 -8.82 -16.07 -3.35
CA SER A 228 -9.25 -16.23 -4.73
C SER A 228 -10.64 -15.63 -4.97
N ASP A 229 -11.62 -15.90 -4.09
CA ASP A 229 -12.97 -15.34 -4.21
C ASP A 229 -12.94 -13.79 -4.05
N PHE A 230 -12.22 -13.26 -3.05
CA PHE A 230 -12.10 -11.83 -2.85
C PHE A 230 -11.51 -11.13 -4.09
N LEU A 231 -10.41 -11.65 -4.63
CA LEU A 231 -9.76 -11.10 -5.83
C LEU A 231 -10.65 -11.18 -7.07
N ALA A 232 -11.47 -12.25 -7.21
CA ALA A 232 -12.44 -12.35 -8.30
C ALA A 232 -13.55 -11.29 -8.17
N ARG A 233 -14.04 -11.03 -6.96
CA ARG A 233 -15.01 -9.96 -6.65
C ARG A 233 -14.42 -8.57 -6.86
N GLU A 234 -13.19 -8.35 -6.43
CA GLU A 234 -12.47 -7.09 -6.66
C GLU A 234 -12.30 -6.80 -8.15
N ALA A 235 -11.98 -7.80 -8.97
CA ALA A 235 -11.90 -7.63 -10.42
C ALA A 235 -13.23 -7.14 -11.03
N LYS A 236 -14.38 -7.63 -10.53
CA LYS A 236 -15.71 -7.15 -10.92
C LYS A 236 -15.96 -5.72 -10.43
N ALA A 237 -15.55 -5.40 -9.20
CA ALA A 237 -15.66 -4.06 -8.64
C ALA A 237 -14.83 -3.04 -9.44
N LEU A 238 -13.62 -3.40 -9.87
CA LEU A 238 -12.79 -2.57 -10.74
C LEU A 238 -13.46 -2.30 -12.10
N GLN A 239 -14.09 -3.32 -12.71
CA GLN A 239 -14.85 -3.13 -13.94
C GLN A 239 -16.07 -2.23 -13.73
N TRP A 240 -16.79 -2.39 -12.62
CA TRP A 240 -17.91 -1.54 -12.25
C TRP A 240 -17.50 -0.09 -12.09
N ALA A 241 -16.39 0.20 -11.41
CA ALA A 241 -15.90 1.55 -11.14
C ALA A 241 -15.66 2.37 -12.42
N ARG A 242 -15.31 1.73 -13.53
CA ARG A 242 -15.09 2.42 -14.83
C ARG A 242 -16.31 3.21 -15.31
N ASN A 243 -17.49 2.71 -15.02
CA ASN A 243 -18.75 3.28 -15.49
C ASN A 243 -19.53 3.98 -14.37
N HIS A 244 -19.01 3.97 -13.13
CA HIS A 244 -19.72 4.44 -11.94
C HIS A 244 -18.85 5.35 -11.07
N VAL A 245 -17.99 6.19 -11.70
CA VAL A 245 -17.04 7.06 -10.99
C VAL A 245 -17.74 7.97 -9.98
N ASP A 246 -18.91 8.53 -10.30
CA ASP A 246 -19.65 9.42 -9.41
C ASP A 246 -20.17 8.68 -8.17
N GLN A 247 -20.70 7.47 -8.34
CA GLN A 247 -21.16 6.62 -7.23
C GLN A 247 -19.97 6.16 -6.36
N TYR A 248 -18.86 5.77 -6.99
CA TYR A 248 -17.62 5.43 -6.28
C TYR A 248 -17.10 6.64 -5.49
N GLY A 249 -17.06 7.83 -6.09
CA GLY A 249 -16.66 9.07 -5.44
C GLY A 249 -17.54 9.44 -4.24
N ALA A 250 -18.86 9.24 -4.34
CA ALA A 250 -19.79 9.52 -3.25
C ALA A 250 -19.55 8.58 -2.04
N VAL A 251 -19.28 7.28 -2.28
CA VAL A 251 -18.92 6.35 -1.20
C VAL A 251 -17.57 6.71 -0.61
N LEU A 252 -16.60 7.02 -1.45
CA LEU A 252 -15.26 7.41 -1.01
C LEU A 252 -15.30 8.67 -0.12
N ALA A 253 -16.11 9.66 -0.47
CA ALA A 253 -16.30 10.86 0.37
C ALA A 253 -16.84 10.50 1.78
N ARG A 254 -17.86 9.63 1.85
CA ARG A 254 -18.41 9.18 3.15
C ARG A 254 -17.42 8.42 4.00
N GLU A 255 -16.69 7.47 3.38
CA GLU A 255 -15.73 6.60 4.07
C GLU A 255 -14.49 7.35 4.55
N THR A 256 -14.06 8.37 3.81
CA THR A 256 -12.78 9.05 4.07
C THR A 256 -12.92 10.44 4.69
N GLY A 257 -14.13 11.01 4.68
CA GLY A 257 -14.37 12.41 5.06
C GLY A 257 -13.74 13.43 4.12
N LEU A 258 -13.34 13.03 2.90
CA LEU A 258 -12.83 13.95 1.89
C LEU A 258 -13.96 14.83 1.31
N PRO A 259 -13.68 16.09 0.92
CA PRO A 259 -14.59 16.89 0.13
C PRO A 259 -15.06 16.12 -1.12
N PRO A 260 -16.35 16.26 -1.52
CA PRO A 260 -16.91 15.45 -2.61
C PRO A 260 -16.17 15.56 -3.95
N ASP A 261 -15.69 16.74 -4.29
CA ASP A 261 -14.90 17.00 -5.51
C ASP A 261 -13.54 16.30 -5.48
N ILE A 262 -12.85 16.33 -4.34
CA ILE A 262 -11.58 15.60 -4.12
C ILE A 262 -11.80 14.09 -4.13
N ALA A 263 -12.88 13.62 -3.50
CA ALA A 263 -13.24 12.22 -3.50
C ALA A 263 -13.57 11.71 -4.91
N ARG A 264 -14.33 12.46 -5.70
CA ARG A 264 -14.64 12.16 -7.09
C ARG A 264 -13.38 12.10 -7.96
N ALA A 265 -12.52 13.11 -7.86
CA ALA A 265 -11.24 13.14 -8.58
C ALA A 265 -10.34 11.96 -8.19
N THR A 266 -10.36 11.57 -6.91
CA THR A 266 -9.61 10.39 -6.42
C THR A 266 -10.19 9.11 -7.00
N ALA A 267 -11.53 8.96 -7.01
CA ALA A 267 -12.21 7.80 -7.58
C ALA A 267 -11.86 7.63 -9.07
N GLU A 268 -11.91 8.70 -9.85
CA GLU A 268 -11.56 8.71 -11.27
C GLU A 268 -10.12 8.23 -11.52
N LYS A 269 -9.17 8.71 -10.72
CA LYS A 269 -7.76 8.37 -10.86
C LYS A 269 -7.41 6.99 -10.28
N ASN A 270 -8.27 6.42 -9.46
CA ASN A 270 -8.13 5.07 -8.91
C ASN A 270 -8.76 3.98 -9.80
N VAL A 271 -9.37 4.33 -10.94
CA VAL A 271 -9.88 3.32 -11.88
C VAL A 271 -8.73 2.49 -12.44
N ARG A 272 -8.78 1.20 -12.15
CA ARG A 272 -7.77 0.21 -12.53
C ARG A 272 -8.42 -0.99 -13.22
N LEU A 273 -7.62 -1.82 -13.83
CA LEU A 273 -8.01 -3.13 -14.33
C LEU A 273 -7.04 -4.17 -13.82
N ARG A 274 -7.56 -5.36 -13.57
CA ARG A 274 -6.74 -6.53 -13.33
C ARG A 274 -5.97 -6.89 -14.59
N VAL A 275 -4.69 -7.18 -14.43
CA VAL A 275 -3.78 -7.59 -15.50
C VAL A 275 -3.07 -8.89 -15.11
N PRO A 276 -2.67 -9.73 -16.07
CA PRO A 276 -1.88 -10.92 -15.75
C PRO A 276 -0.51 -10.50 -15.21
N ILE A 277 0.05 -11.33 -14.34
CA ILE A 277 1.45 -11.23 -13.90
C ILE A 277 2.26 -12.03 -14.93
N ASP A 278 2.76 -11.35 -15.94
CA ASP A 278 3.53 -11.92 -17.03
C ASP A 278 4.98 -11.40 -17.06
N ALA A 279 5.74 -11.80 -18.07
CA ALA A 279 7.14 -11.38 -18.22
C ALA A 279 7.29 -9.86 -18.33
N SER A 280 6.29 -9.13 -18.86
CA SER A 280 6.34 -7.68 -18.96
C SER A 280 6.24 -7.01 -17.60
N VAL A 281 5.35 -7.52 -16.73
CA VAL A 281 5.24 -7.06 -15.33
C VAL A 281 6.55 -7.30 -14.59
N ILE A 282 7.14 -8.49 -14.72
CA ILE A 282 8.43 -8.83 -14.09
C ILE A 282 9.54 -7.90 -14.58
N SER A 283 9.61 -7.64 -15.90
CA SER A 283 10.58 -6.71 -16.50
C SER A 283 10.41 -5.27 -15.98
N ASP A 284 9.18 -4.79 -15.88
CA ASP A 284 8.90 -3.46 -15.33
C ASP A 284 9.30 -3.36 -13.84
N GLN A 285 9.13 -4.46 -13.07
CA GLN A 285 9.58 -4.51 -11.69
C GLN A 285 11.11 -4.54 -11.56
N GLN A 286 11.83 -5.07 -12.56
CA GLN A 286 13.29 -4.96 -12.60
C GLN A 286 13.73 -3.49 -12.71
N VAL A 287 13.03 -2.68 -13.51
CA VAL A 287 13.31 -1.24 -13.63
C VAL A 287 13.09 -0.52 -12.29
N VAL A 288 12.06 -0.90 -11.53
CA VAL A 288 11.82 -0.36 -10.18
C VAL A 288 12.98 -0.68 -9.24
N LEU A 289 13.39 -1.95 -9.20
CA LEU A 289 14.51 -2.41 -8.38
C LEU A 289 15.83 -1.70 -8.75
N ASP A 290 16.14 -1.65 -10.04
CA ASP A 290 17.38 -1.03 -10.53
C ASP A 290 17.44 0.46 -10.23
N THR A 291 16.28 1.14 -10.24
CA THR A 291 16.19 2.54 -9.82
C THR A 291 16.56 2.69 -8.35
N PHE A 292 15.96 1.92 -7.44
CA PHE A 292 16.30 1.98 -6.02
C PHE A 292 17.76 1.59 -5.74
N ARG A 293 18.30 0.60 -6.45
CA ARG A 293 19.71 0.19 -6.34
C ARG A 293 20.67 1.30 -6.77
N ARG A 294 20.40 1.95 -7.89
CA ARG A 294 21.21 3.06 -8.41
C ARG A 294 21.37 4.19 -7.39
N PHE A 295 20.35 4.44 -6.58
CA PHE A 295 20.36 5.46 -5.53
C PHE A 295 20.80 4.93 -4.16
N GLY A 296 21.21 3.64 -4.07
CA GLY A 296 21.70 3.04 -2.82
C GLY A 296 20.62 2.71 -1.79
N GLU A 297 19.34 2.79 -2.18
CA GLU A 297 18.20 2.55 -1.30
C GLU A 297 17.92 1.06 -1.05
N VAL A 298 18.32 0.20 -1.99
CA VAL A 298 18.25 -1.27 -1.87
C VAL A 298 19.64 -1.85 -2.10
N LYS A 299 20.15 -2.59 -1.10
CA LYS A 299 21.49 -3.18 -1.11
C LYS A 299 21.46 -4.68 -1.44
N THR A 300 20.51 -5.42 -0.85
CA THR A 300 20.32 -6.84 -1.06
C THR A 300 19.35 -7.07 -2.21
N VAL A 301 19.60 -8.08 -3.04
CA VAL A 301 18.73 -8.41 -4.18
C VAL A 301 18.17 -9.82 -3.99
N ARG A 302 16.85 -9.88 -3.84
CA ARG A 302 16.06 -11.12 -3.94
C ARG A 302 15.54 -11.27 -5.36
N PRO A 303 15.44 -12.50 -5.91
CA PRO A 303 14.91 -12.75 -7.24
C PRO A 303 13.48 -12.19 -7.38
N ILE A 304 13.24 -11.38 -8.43
CA ILE A 304 11.93 -10.72 -8.62
C ILE A 304 10.84 -11.74 -8.98
N ASP A 305 11.17 -12.77 -9.75
CA ASP A 305 10.23 -13.85 -10.10
C ASP A 305 9.66 -14.55 -8.86
N LYS A 306 10.41 -14.60 -7.77
CA LYS A 306 9.96 -15.17 -6.48
C LYS A 306 9.07 -14.24 -5.66
N ALA A 307 8.94 -12.99 -6.06
CA ALA A 307 8.06 -12.01 -5.42
C ALA A 307 6.57 -12.25 -5.72
N PHE A 308 6.27 -13.06 -6.72
CA PHE A 308 4.91 -13.35 -7.16
C PHE A 308 4.49 -14.76 -6.75
N ALA A 309 3.23 -14.93 -6.38
CA ALA A 309 2.67 -16.23 -6.08
C ALA A 309 2.20 -16.91 -7.38
N ASP A 310 2.43 -18.20 -7.45
CA ASP A 310 1.85 -19.05 -8.50
C ASP A 310 0.33 -19.12 -8.30
N HIS A 311 -0.45 -18.73 -9.26
CA HIS A 311 -1.92 -18.76 -9.40
C HIS A 311 -2.73 -18.93 -8.09
N ILE A 312 -3.43 -17.87 -7.68
CA ILE A 312 -4.41 -17.90 -6.59
C ILE A 312 -5.82 -17.95 -7.18
#